data_964ea8d5d33590f0077dcd7aebc464cf
#
_entry.id   964ea8d5d33590f0077dcd7aebc464cf
#
_cell.length_a   1.000
_cell.length_b   1.000
_cell.length_c   1.000
_cell.angle_alpha   90.00
_cell.angle_beta   90.00
_cell.angle_gamma   90.00
#
_symmetry.space_group_name_H-M   'P 1'
#
loop_
_entity.id
_entity.type
_entity.pdbx_description
1 polymer ?
#
loop_
_entity_poly.entity_id
_entity_poly.type
_entity_poly.pdbx_seq_one_letter_code
_entity_poly.pdbx_strand_id
1 'polypeptide(L)'
;DEEGCLTFAKGYPYKESHRHFSHAMAIHPLGLIDWSDGEKSQHIIRATLKRLDEVGPDYWTGYSYSWLANMKARAFDGEGAAQALKTFAECFCLKNTFHANGDQTQSGKSRFTYRPFTLEGNFAFAAGIQEMLLQSHTGVIRIFPAIPKEWKDVSFESLRAMGEFLVSAR
;
A
#
# COMPACT_ATOMS: atom_id res chain seq x y z
N ASP A 1 10.22 11.36 13.53
CA ASP A 1 10.00 12.66 14.18
C ASP A 1 9.47 12.49 15.60
N GLU A 2 9.08 13.58 16.24
CA GLU A 2 8.57 13.56 17.62
C GLU A 2 7.21 12.85 17.76
N GLU A 3 6.45 12.76 16.69
CA GLU A 3 5.18 12.03 16.65
C GLU A 3 5.35 10.54 16.33
N GLY A 4 6.59 10.10 16.12
CA GLY A 4 6.91 8.71 15.78
C GLY A 4 6.82 8.39 14.28
N CYS A 5 6.54 9.37 13.40
CA CYS A 5 6.49 9.15 11.97
C CYS A 5 7.88 8.93 11.37
N LEU A 6 7.98 8.08 10.36
CA LEU A 6 9.15 8.00 9.49
C LEU A 6 9.32 9.33 8.73
N THR A 7 10.57 9.70 8.49
CA THR A 7 10.94 10.94 7.82
C THR A 7 11.92 10.68 6.68
N PHE A 8 12.00 11.59 5.70
CA PHE A 8 12.97 11.46 4.59
C PHE A 8 14.41 11.49 5.08
N ALA A 9 14.70 12.37 6.07
CA ALA A 9 15.95 12.47 6.76
C ALA A 9 15.70 13.16 8.11
N LYS A 10 16.72 13.23 8.98
CA LYS A 10 16.63 13.96 10.24
C LYS A 10 16.23 15.41 9.99
N GLY A 11 15.11 15.85 10.56
CA GLY A 11 14.56 17.20 10.39
C GLY A 11 13.76 17.43 9.11
N TYR A 12 13.55 16.39 8.29
CA TYR A 12 12.77 16.47 7.03
C TYR A 12 11.55 15.53 7.07
N PRO A 13 10.50 15.85 7.83
CA PRO A 13 9.28 15.05 7.90
C PRO A 13 8.42 15.21 6.61
N TYR A 14 7.51 14.27 6.39
CA TYR A 14 6.49 14.36 5.35
C TYR A 14 5.44 15.41 5.74
N LYS A 15 5.55 16.63 5.24
CA LYS A 15 4.66 17.76 5.53
C LYS A 15 3.82 18.21 4.33
N GLU A 16 4.25 17.87 3.14
CA GLU A 16 3.61 18.26 1.89
C GLU A 16 3.26 17.01 1.08
N SER A 17 2.13 17.05 0.39
CA SER A 17 1.72 15.95 -0.47
C SER A 17 2.78 15.67 -1.54
N HIS A 18 3.16 14.44 -1.66
CA HIS A 18 4.15 13.99 -2.65
C HIS A 18 3.85 12.56 -3.09
N ARG A 19 4.01 12.26 -4.38
CA ARG A 19 3.66 10.96 -4.96
C ARG A 19 4.56 9.79 -4.55
N HIS A 20 5.76 10.05 -4.02
CA HIS A 20 6.70 9.03 -3.58
C HIS A 20 6.82 9.00 -2.06
N PHE A 21 6.68 7.83 -1.48
CA PHE A 21 6.76 7.58 -0.04
C PHE A 21 8.10 6.96 0.35
N SER A 22 9.22 7.49 -0.18
CA SER A 22 10.54 6.91 0.05
C SER A 22 10.92 6.84 1.54
N HIS A 23 10.39 7.75 2.38
CA HIS A 23 10.54 7.69 3.83
C HIS A 23 9.85 6.46 4.47
N ALA A 24 8.84 5.90 3.82
CA ALA A 24 8.08 4.74 4.31
C ALA A 24 8.55 3.40 3.71
N MET A 25 9.64 3.39 2.94
CA MET A 25 10.19 2.14 2.36
C MET A 25 10.56 1.10 3.42
N ALA A 26 10.88 1.53 4.63
CA ALA A 26 11.16 0.63 5.74
C ALA A 26 9.97 -0.29 6.09
N ILE A 27 8.72 0.15 5.83
CA ILE A 27 7.50 -0.65 6.00
C ILE A 27 7.33 -1.55 4.76
N HIS A 28 7.27 -0.97 3.58
CA HIS A 28 7.15 -1.66 2.30
C HIS A 28 7.90 -0.89 1.20
N PRO A 29 8.78 -1.53 0.41
CA PRO A 29 8.94 -2.98 0.27
C PRO A 29 9.98 -3.63 1.20
N LEU A 30 10.81 -2.87 1.92
CA LEU A 30 12.00 -3.40 2.59
C LEU A 30 11.68 -4.28 3.83
N GLY A 31 10.55 -4.07 4.51
CA GLY A 31 10.18 -4.85 5.69
C GLY A 31 11.18 -4.74 6.85
N LEU A 32 11.82 -3.57 7.02
CA LEU A 32 12.75 -3.30 8.11
C LEU A 32 12.04 -2.98 9.43
N ILE A 33 10.77 -2.64 9.33
CA ILE A 33 9.86 -2.41 10.45
C ILE A 33 8.60 -3.21 10.15
N ASP A 34 8.28 -4.18 10.98
CA ASP A 34 7.11 -5.04 10.82
C ASP A 34 6.12 -4.84 11.96
N TRP A 35 4.85 -5.04 11.67
CA TRP A 35 3.78 -4.94 12.66
C TRP A 35 3.94 -5.93 13.82
N SER A 36 4.52 -7.09 13.58
CA SER A 36 4.77 -8.13 14.59
C SER A 36 5.98 -7.86 15.48
N ASP A 37 6.78 -6.82 15.19
CA ASP A 37 7.93 -6.43 16.03
C ASP A 37 7.52 -5.79 17.38
N GLY A 38 6.23 -5.60 17.59
CA GLY A 38 5.66 -5.11 18.84
C GLY A 38 5.22 -3.64 18.80
N GLU A 39 4.82 -3.12 19.95
CA GLU A 39 4.12 -1.82 20.08
C GLU A 39 4.88 -0.62 19.48
N LYS A 40 6.20 -0.60 19.61
CA LYS A 40 7.00 0.49 19.05
C LYS A 40 6.91 0.53 17.52
N SER A 41 7.05 -0.61 16.85
CA SER A 41 6.94 -0.72 15.40
C SER A 41 5.51 -0.42 14.93
N GLN A 42 4.51 -0.92 15.64
CA GLN A 42 3.11 -0.61 15.37
C GLN A 42 2.81 0.89 15.50
N HIS A 43 3.38 1.56 16.51
CA HIS A 43 3.23 3.00 16.67
C HIS A 43 3.83 3.76 15.48
N ILE A 44 5.05 3.42 15.07
CA ILE A 44 5.73 4.05 13.93
C ILE A 44 4.92 3.85 12.64
N ILE A 45 4.45 2.64 12.39
CA ILE A 45 3.64 2.31 11.20
C ILE A 45 2.34 3.12 11.22
N ARG A 46 1.59 3.09 12.32
CA ARG A 46 0.34 3.85 12.46
C ARG A 46 0.54 5.35 12.29
N ALA A 47 1.54 5.93 12.96
CA ALA A 47 1.83 7.35 12.88
C ALA A 47 2.20 7.77 11.45
N THR A 48 3.01 6.96 10.76
CA THR A 48 3.41 7.21 9.37
C THR A 48 2.22 7.15 8.41
N LEU A 49 1.38 6.11 8.49
CA LEU A 49 0.18 5.97 7.66
C LEU A 49 -0.83 7.10 7.93
N LYS A 50 -1.07 7.41 9.20
CA LYS A 50 -1.94 8.53 9.59
C LYS A 50 -1.44 9.85 9.01
N ARG A 51 -0.13 10.12 9.04
CA ARG A 51 0.46 11.32 8.47
C ARG A 51 0.23 11.40 6.95
N LEU A 52 0.34 10.29 6.21
CA LEU A 52 0.02 10.25 4.79
C LEU A 52 -1.45 10.63 4.53
N ASP A 53 -2.37 10.07 5.31
CA ASP A 53 -3.81 10.36 5.20
C ASP A 53 -4.13 11.83 5.56
N GLU A 54 -3.48 12.42 6.58
CA GLU A 54 -3.67 13.80 7.02
C GLU A 54 -3.14 14.84 6.01
N VAL A 55 -1.96 14.61 5.46
CA VAL A 55 -1.37 15.49 4.44
C VAL A 55 -2.15 15.41 3.13
N GLY A 56 -2.71 14.25 2.84
CA GLY A 56 -3.65 14.04 1.75
C GLY A 56 -3.02 13.88 0.37
N PRO A 57 -3.88 13.60 -0.63
CA PRO A 57 -3.45 13.08 -1.91
C PRO A 57 -3.25 14.12 -3.02
N ASP A 58 -3.19 15.41 -2.71
CA ASP A 58 -3.14 16.49 -3.72
C ASP A 58 -2.14 16.21 -4.85
N TYR A 59 -0.94 15.74 -4.51
CA TYR A 59 0.12 15.45 -5.47
C TYR A 59 0.49 13.95 -5.53
N TRP A 60 -0.48 13.07 -5.25
CA TRP A 60 -0.33 11.64 -5.47
C TRP A 60 -0.60 11.27 -6.93
N THR A 61 -0.11 10.11 -7.33
CA THR A 61 -0.46 9.44 -8.58
C THR A 61 -1.16 8.11 -8.27
N GLY A 62 -1.64 7.40 -9.26
CA GLY A 62 -2.21 6.08 -9.03
C GLY A 62 -1.24 5.12 -8.34
N TYR A 63 0.05 5.16 -8.71
CA TYR A 63 1.07 4.37 -8.02
C TYR A 63 1.11 4.62 -6.50
N SER A 64 0.88 5.85 -6.04
CA SER A 64 0.85 6.18 -4.61
C SER A 64 -0.23 5.39 -3.87
N TYR A 65 -1.41 5.23 -4.45
CA TYR A 65 -2.50 4.43 -3.88
C TYR A 65 -2.18 2.95 -3.84
N SER A 66 -1.59 2.41 -4.91
CA SER A 66 -1.12 1.02 -4.91
C SER A 66 -0.04 0.78 -3.85
N TRP A 67 0.90 1.72 -3.68
CA TRP A 67 1.92 1.63 -2.62
C TRP A 67 1.31 1.74 -1.22
N LEU A 68 0.38 2.69 -1.02
CA LEU A 68 -0.36 2.82 0.24
C LEU A 68 -1.08 1.53 0.62
N ALA A 69 -1.71 0.86 -0.36
CA ALA A 69 -2.37 -0.41 -0.14
C ALA A 69 -1.42 -1.49 0.39
N ASN A 70 -0.22 -1.59 -0.21
CA ASN A 70 0.81 -2.52 0.27
C ASN A 70 1.24 -2.21 1.71
N MET A 71 1.43 -0.94 2.05
CA MET A 71 1.79 -0.54 3.42
C MET A 71 0.65 -0.82 4.42
N LYS A 72 -0.60 -0.54 4.05
CA LYS A 72 -1.77 -0.85 4.88
C LYS A 72 -1.95 -2.36 5.07
N ALA A 73 -1.70 -3.16 4.03
CA ALA A 73 -1.69 -4.62 4.15
C ALA A 73 -0.61 -5.11 5.14
N ARG A 74 0.59 -4.50 5.15
CA ARG A 74 1.65 -4.76 6.13
C ARG A 74 1.29 -4.32 7.55
N ALA A 75 0.37 -3.37 7.70
CA ALA A 75 -0.21 -2.96 8.97
C ALA A 75 -1.45 -3.80 9.39
N PHE A 76 -1.78 -4.85 8.65
CA PHE A 76 -2.97 -5.68 8.82
C PHE A 76 -4.30 -4.90 8.71
N ASP A 77 -4.26 -3.73 8.05
CA ASP A 77 -5.42 -2.91 7.73
C ASP A 77 -6.01 -3.34 6.37
N GLY A 78 -6.82 -4.38 6.38
CA GLY A 78 -7.46 -4.90 5.17
C GLY A 78 -8.48 -3.94 4.55
N GLU A 79 -9.22 -3.20 5.38
CA GLU A 79 -10.18 -2.21 4.90
C GLU A 79 -9.48 -1.06 4.18
N GLY A 80 -8.44 -0.51 4.80
CA GLY A 80 -7.66 0.57 4.21
C GLY A 80 -6.90 0.14 2.96
N ALA A 81 -6.36 -1.09 2.93
CA ALA A 81 -5.71 -1.64 1.75
C ALA A 81 -6.69 -1.80 0.59
N ALA A 82 -7.84 -2.42 0.81
CA ALA A 82 -8.89 -2.59 -0.19
C ALA A 82 -9.40 -1.25 -0.73
N GLN A 83 -9.60 -0.25 0.16
CA GLN A 83 -10.06 1.09 -0.24
C GLN A 83 -9.01 1.80 -1.12
N ALA A 84 -7.72 1.68 -0.80
CA ALA A 84 -6.66 2.26 -1.62
C ALA A 84 -6.58 1.60 -3.01
N LEU A 85 -6.68 0.27 -3.09
CA LEU A 85 -6.73 -0.47 -4.35
C LEU A 85 -7.98 -0.10 -5.17
N LYS A 86 -9.13 0.03 -4.53
CA LYS A 86 -10.37 0.47 -5.19
C LYS A 86 -10.18 1.87 -5.79
N THR A 87 -9.61 2.81 -5.04
CA THR A 87 -9.34 4.15 -5.55
C THR A 87 -8.39 4.11 -6.76
N PHE A 88 -7.35 3.30 -6.73
CA PHE A 88 -6.47 3.10 -7.89
C PHE A 88 -7.25 2.61 -9.10
N ALA A 89 -8.03 1.54 -8.94
CA ALA A 89 -8.76 0.93 -10.05
C ALA A 89 -9.81 1.88 -10.67
N GLU A 90 -10.56 2.60 -9.84
CA GLU A 90 -11.65 3.47 -10.28
C GLU A 90 -11.16 4.81 -10.84
N CYS A 91 -10.11 5.40 -10.24
CA CYS A 91 -9.71 6.77 -10.55
C CYS A 91 -8.46 6.87 -11.44
N PHE A 92 -7.61 5.85 -11.47
CA PHE A 92 -6.31 5.91 -12.14
C PHE A 92 -6.12 4.85 -13.24
N CYS A 93 -7.13 4.02 -13.50
CA CYS A 93 -7.08 3.07 -14.61
C CYS A 93 -7.94 3.52 -15.79
N LEU A 94 -7.43 3.30 -16.99
CA LEU A 94 -8.17 3.48 -18.23
C LEU A 94 -9.10 2.28 -18.47
N LYS A 95 -9.99 2.37 -19.46
CA LYS A 95 -10.91 1.28 -19.82
C LYS A 95 -10.21 -0.05 -20.20
N ASN A 96 -8.97 0.03 -20.67
CA ASN A 96 -8.13 -1.13 -20.96
C ASN A 96 -7.36 -1.64 -19.74
N THR A 97 -7.70 -1.16 -18.55
CA THR A 97 -7.09 -1.46 -17.25
C THR A 97 -5.67 -0.88 -17.03
N PHE A 98 -5.10 -0.19 -17.98
CA PHE A 98 -3.79 0.41 -17.84
C PHE A 98 -3.82 1.62 -16.92
N HIS A 99 -2.85 1.67 -16.01
CA HIS A 99 -2.64 2.80 -15.12
C HIS A 99 -2.25 4.06 -15.90
N ALA A 100 -2.93 5.15 -15.61
CA ALA A 100 -2.57 6.51 -16.01
C ALA A 100 -2.29 7.34 -14.75
N ASN A 101 -1.20 8.10 -14.75
CA ASN A 101 -0.70 8.74 -13.54
C ASN A 101 -1.70 9.68 -12.83
N GLY A 102 -2.52 10.40 -13.58
CA GLY A 102 -3.47 11.36 -13.03
C GLY A 102 -4.83 10.77 -12.70
N ASP A 103 -5.60 11.45 -11.90
CA ASP A 103 -7.01 11.13 -11.59
C ASP A 103 -7.87 11.32 -12.85
N GLN A 104 -8.29 10.23 -13.46
CA GLN A 104 -9.07 10.21 -14.70
C GLN A 104 -10.55 10.56 -14.47
N THR A 105 -11.00 10.48 -13.22
CA THR A 105 -12.38 10.81 -12.81
C THR A 105 -12.55 12.24 -12.35
N GLN A 106 -11.45 12.94 -12.09
CA GLN A 106 -11.42 14.28 -11.53
C GLN A 106 -12.21 14.39 -10.20
N SER A 107 -12.17 13.31 -9.42
CA SER A 107 -12.91 13.19 -8.15
C SER A 107 -12.15 13.77 -6.94
N GLY A 108 -11.03 14.46 -7.19
CA GLY A 108 -10.23 15.06 -6.13
C GLY A 108 -9.26 14.08 -5.46
N LYS A 109 -9.01 12.94 -6.10
CA LYS A 109 -8.02 11.96 -5.63
C LYS A 109 -6.59 12.35 -6.00
N SER A 110 -6.43 13.36 -6.83
CA SER A 110 -5.17 14.02 -7.17
C SER A 110 -5.49 15.34 -7.88
N ARG A 111 -4.57 16.30 -7.81
CA ARG A 111 -4.55 17.46 -8.70
C ARG A 111 -3.99 17.13 -10.08
N PHE A 112 -3.26 16.05 -10.22
CA PHE A 112 -2.81 15.57 -11.52
C PHE A 112 -3.97 14.92 -12.27
N THR A 113 -4.18 15.33 -13.53
CA THR A 113 -5.21 14.77 -14.43
C THR A 113 -4.61 14.26 -15.75
N TYR A 114 -3.28 14.34 -15.89
CA TYR A 114 -2.56 13.93 -17.10
C TYR A 114 -2.51 12.39 -17.24
N ARG A 115 -2.24 11.91 -18.45
CA ARG A 115 -2.38 10.52 -18.85
C ARG A 115 -1.10 9.76 -19.25
N PRO A 116 0.10 10.07 -18.78
CA PRO A 116 1.21 9.19 -19.07
C PRO A 116 0.91 7.79 -18.54
N PHE A 117 1.11 6.82 -19.41
CA PHE A 117 1.01 5.42 -19.04
C PHE A 117 2.23 5.00 -18.21
N THR A 118 1.99 4.35 -17.08
CA THR A 118 3.04 3.89 -16.17
C THR A 118 2.63 2.56 -15.55
N LEU A 119 3.25 1.48 -16.01
CA LEU A 119 2.85 0.11 -15.69
C LEU A 119 3.15 -0.30 -14.23
N GLU A 120 4.10 0.39 -13.58
CA GLU A 120 4.45 0.12 -12.18
C GLU A 120 3.26 0.22 -11.22
N GLY A 121 2.29 1.09 -11.50
CA GLY A 121 1.05 1.17 -10.71
C GLY A 121 0.23 -0.12 -10.75
N ASN A 122 0.14 -0.74 -11.93
CA ASN A 122 -0.55 -2.02 -12.11
C ASN A 122 0.17 -3.16 -11.37
N PHE A 123 1.50 -3.19 -11.43
CA PHE A 123 2.28 -4.21 -10.71
C PHE A 123 2.18 -4.03 -9.19
N ALA A 124 2.24 -2.79 -8.70
CA ALA A 124 2.07 -2.50 -7.28
C ALA A 124 0.64 -2.82 -6.80
N PHE A 125 -0.38 -2.63 -7.67
CA PHE A 125 -1.75 -3.07 -7.39
C PHE A 125 -1.82 -4.59 -7.20
N ALA A 126 -1.25 -5.36 -8.13
CA ALA A 126 -1.21 -6.82 -8.03
C ALA A 126 -0.44 -7.29 -6.78
N ALA A 127 0.70 -6.64 -6.47
CA ALA A 127 1.44 -6.90 -5.25
C ALA A 127 0.60 -6.60 -3.99
N GLY A 128 -0.19 -5.52 -4.00
CA GLY A 128 -1.10 -5.17 -2.90
C GLY A 128 -2.14 -6.25 -2.63
N ILE A 129 -2.76 -6.79 -3.67
CA ILE A 129 -3.67 -7.94 -3.53
C ILE A 129 -2.94 -9.14 -2.90
N GLN A 130 -1.73 -9.45 -3.37
CA GLN A 130 -0.95 -10.56 -2.82
C GLN A 130 -0.56 -10.33 -1.36
N GLU A 131 -0.15 -9.11 -0.97
CA GLU A 131 0.14 -8.75 0.42
C GLU A 131 -1.08 -8.88 1.34
N MET A 132 -2.28 -8.67 0.82
CA MET A 132 -3.52 -8.90 1.57
C MET A 132 -3.80 -10.39 1.79
N LEU A 133 -3.44 -11.24 0.82
CA LEU A 133 -3.70 -12.68 0.83
C LEU A 133 -2.62 -13.49 1.54
N LEU A 134 -1.35 -13.15 1.30
CA LEU A 134 -0.20 -13.94 1.75
C LEU A 134 1.02 -13.03 2.03
N GLN A 135 1.57 -13.12 3.23
CA GLN A 135 2.83 -12.47 3.58
C GLN A 135 3.84 -13.49 4.08
N SER A 136 5.12 -13.31 3.73
CA SER A 136 6.20 -14.21 4.16
C SER A 136 7.55 -13.50 4.37
N HIS A 137 7.55 -12.17 4.31
CA HIS A 137 8.77 -11.33 4.36
C HIS A 137 9.51 -11.36 5.71
N THR A 138 8.85 -11.83 6.79
CA THR A 138 9.46 -11.94 8.13
C THR A 138 9.89 -13.36 8.51
N GLY A 139 9.94 -14.28 7.53
CA GLY A 139 10.24 -15.70 7.80
C GLY A 139 9.06 -16.51 8.36
N VAL A 140 7.90 -15.88 8.53
CA VAL A 140 6.63 -16.53 8.90
C VAL A 140 5.64 -16.39 7.76
N ILE A 141 5.01 -17.48 7.34
CA ILE A 141 3.94 -17.45 6.34
C ILE A 141 2.63 -17.06 7.04
N ARG A 142 2.09 -15.89 6.68
CA ARG A 142 0.80 -15.40 7.15
C ARG A 142 -0.23 -15.53 6.04
N ILE A 143 -1.30 -16.22 6.32
CA ILE A 143 -2.42 -16.44 5.39
C ILE A 143 -3.54 -15.48 5.78
N PHE A 144 -4.07 -14.75 4.80
CA PHE A 144 -5.15 -13.76 4.96
C PHE A 144 -4.86 -12.66 6.00
N PRO A 145 -3.64 -12.07 6.03
CA PRO A 145 -3.27 -11.12 7.07
C PRO A 145 -4.07 -9.81 7.02
N ALA A 146 -4.60 -9.42 5.86
CA ALA A 146 -5.24 -8.12 5.67
C ALA A 146 -6.49 -8.23 4.77
N ILE A 147 -7.44 -9.08 5.14
CA ILE A 147 -8.69 -9.25 4.39
C ILE A 147 -9.75 -8.30 4.95
N PRO A 148 -10.42 -7.50 4.10
CA PRO A 148 -11.52 -6.65 4.53
C PRO A 148 -12.75 -7.49 4.90
N LYS A 149 -13.56 -7.00 5.83
CA LYS A 149 -14.74 -7.73 6.35
C LYS A 149 -15.77 -8.09 5.29
N GLU A 150 -15.80 -7.35 4.20
CA GLU A 150 -16.74 -7.59 3.09
C GLU A 150 -16.38 -8.81 2.24
N TRP A 151 -15.10 -9.22 2.24
CA TRP A 151 -14.65 -10.39 1.48
C TRP A 151 -14.96 -11.66 2.28
N LYS A 152 -16.14 -12.26 2.04
CA LYS A 152 -16.63 -13.43 2.81
C LYS A 152 -16.03 -14.76 2.33
N ASP A 153 -15.81 -14.88 1.02
CA ASP A 153 -15.27 -16.08 0.39
C ASP A 153 -13.96 -15.72 -0.29
N VAL A 154 -12.84 -16.03 0.36
CA VAL A 154 -11.51 -15.73 -0.14
C VAL A 154 -10.71 -17.01 -0.28
N SER A 155 -10.14 -17.21 -1.45
CA SER A 155 -9.24 -18.32 -1.69
C SER A 155 -8.12 -17.91 -2.66
N PHE A 156 -7.02 -18.60 -2.58
CA PHE A 156 -5.95 -18.52 -3.56
C PHE A 156 -5.28 -19.87 -3.74
N GLU A 157 -4.65 -20.08 -4.87
CA GLU A 157 -3.98 -21.32 -5.22
C GLU A 157 -2.57 -21.04 -5.71
N SER A 158 -1.61 -21.80 -5.19
CA SER A 158 -0.21 -21.81 -5.63
C SER A 158 0.49 -20.44 -5.59
N LEU A 159 0.14 -19.56 -4.64
CA LEU A 159 0.91 -18.33 -4.43
C LEU A 159 2.29 -18.68 -3.85
N ARG A 160 3.32 -18.02 -4.38
CA ARG A 160 4.69 -18.25 -3.94
C ARG A 160 5.01 -17.44 -2.68
N ALA A 161 5.44 -18.12 -1.63
CA ALA A 161 6.03 -17.53 -0.44
C ALA A 161 7.57 -17.61 -0.48
N MET A 162 8.23 -16.82 0.38
CA MET A 162 9.69 -16.91 0.54
C MET A 162 10.10 -18.32 1.01
N GLY A 163 11.27 -18.79 0.56
CA GLY A 163 11.73 -20.16 0.83
C GLY A 163 11.18 -21.21 -0.16
N GLU A 164 10.73 -20.74 -1.34
CA GLU A 164 10.25 -21.58 -2.45
C GLU A 164 8.93 -22.34 -2.18
N PHE A 165 8.20 -21.98 -1.13
CA PHE A 165 6.91 -22.59 -0.84
C PHE A 165 5.84 -22.12 -1.84
N LEU A 166 4.99 -23.05 -2.29
CA LEU A 166 3.73 -22.77 -2.96
C LEU A 166 2.60 -23.00 -1.96
N VAL A 167 1.82 -21.99 -1.71
CA VAL A 167 0.78 -21.96 -0.69
C VAL A 167 -0.58 -21.84 -1.37
N SER A 168 -1.54 -22.63 -0.91
CA SER A 168 -2.95 -22.51 -1.27
C SER A 168 -3.77 -22.43 0.01
N ALA A 169 -4.80 -21.60 0.02
CA ALA A 169 -5.67 -21.41 1.19
C ALA A 169 -7.09 -21.04 0.77
N ARG A 170 -8.02 -21.34 1.67
CA ARG A 170 -9.45 -21.05 1.51
C ARG A 170 -10.05 -20.69 2.86
#